data_c5d3135f9653514ab3c1de6ccf83d3c3
#
_entry.id   c5d3135f9653514ab3c1de6ccf83d3c3
#
_cell.length_a   1.000
_cell.length_b   1.000
_cell.length_c   1.000
_cell.angle_alpha   90.00
_cell.angle_beta   90.00
_cell.angle_gamma   90.00
#
_symmetry.space_group_name_H-M   'P 1'
#
loop_
_entity.id
_entity.type
_entity.pdbx_description
1 polymer ?
#
loop_
_entity_poly.entity_id
_entity_poly.type
_entity_poly.pdbx_seq_one_letter_code
_entity_poly.pdbx_strand_id
1 'polypeptide(L)'
;MNRKFLKKIFVWGLFIGAFVAAALIVGYNSLFGSAIRESQQIFVTDKTEYEQLAESVKSQLSNPLKVRAFDLYAARLNLKNRLKAGHYTLAEGMNVIKIVRMFALGEQTPVNLVVGEARTLPQLAGRLSKQIMADSTALLSAMRNSEMKATLGYKRDSLIAMFVP
;
A
#
# COMPACT_ATOMS: atom_id res chain seq x y z
N MET A 1 7.24 60.17 7.21
CA MET A 1 6.65 58.85 6.98
C MET A 1 5.57 58.60 8.04
N ASN A 2 4.31 58.37 7.66
CA ASN A 2 3.14 58.52 8.53
C ASN A 2 3.05 57.26 9.46
N ARG A 3 3.17 57.43 10.80
CA ARG A 3 3.11 56.36 11.79
C ARG A 3 1.87 55.44 11.63
N LYS A 4 0.75 56.02 11.17
CA LYS A 4 -0.50 55.29 10.91
C LYS A 4 -0.35 54.33 9.69
N PHE A 5 0.43 54.72 8.69
CA PHE A 5 0.69 53.89 7.49
C PHE A 5 1.60 52.67 7.82
N LEU A 6 2.65 52.92 8.59
CA LEU A 6 3.52 51.84 9.08
C LEU A 6 2.77 50.82 9.95
N LYS A 7 1.87 51.25 10.83
CA LYS A 7 1.04 50.36 11.64
C LYS A 7 0.12 49.49 10.76
N LYS A 8 -0.47 50.08 9.71
CA LYS A 8 -1.30 49.29 8.77
C LYS A 8 -0.48 48.20 8.02
N ILE A 9 0.70 48.55 7.50
CA ILE A 9 1.58 47.58 6.85
C ILE A 9 1.98 46.46 7.81
N PHE A 10 2.34 46.80 9.04
CA PHE A 10 2.69 45.82 10.06
C PHE A 10 1.53 44.85 10.38
N VAL A 11 0.31 45.38 10.53
CA VAL A 11 -0.90 44.58 10.79
C VAL A 11 -1.19 43.68 9.60
N TRP A 12 -1.13 44.17 8.36
CA TRP A 12 -1.33 43.36 7.16
C TRP A 12 -0.25 42.29 7.01
N GLY A 13 1.01 42.60 7.32
CA GLY A 13 2.10 41.63 7.34
C GLY A 13 1.84 40.49 8.35
N LEU A 14 1.31 40.82 9.52
CA LEU A 14 0.98 39.83 10.54
C LEU A 14 -0.18 38.93 10.10
N PHE A 15 -1.22 39.49 9.46
CA PHE A 15 -2.32 38.70 8.90
C PHE A 15 -1.85 37.75 7.79
N ILE A 16 -1.01 38.23 6.88
CA ILE A 16 -0.42 37.39 5.79
C ILE A 16 0.44 36.30 6.42
N GLY A 17 1.28 36.63 7.39
CA GLY A 17 2.11 35.62 8.09
C GLY A 17 1.29 34.56 8.79
N ALA A 18 0.22 34.95 9.50
CA ALA A 18 -0.72 34.04 10.15
C ALA A 18 -1.44 33.14 9.14
N PHE A 19 -1.88 33.72 8.02
CA PHE A 19 -2.54 32.96 6.94
C PHE A 19 -1.61 31.92 6.31
N VAL A 20 -0.34 32.29 6.02
CA VAL A 20 0.66 31.37 5.49
C VAL A 20 0.96 30.26 6.49
N ALA A 21 1.13 30.59 7.77
CA ALA A 21 1.36 29.59 8.81
C ALA A 21 0.17 28.62 8.93
N ALA A 22 -1.06 29.11 8.92
CA ALA A 22 -2.26 28.27 8.92
C ALA A 22 -2.32 27.35 7.70
N ALA A 23 -2.02 27.88 6.50
CA ALA A 23 -1.99 27.09 5.26
C ALA A 23 -0.92 25.97 5.32
N LEU A 24 0.25 26.26 5.87
CA LEU A 24 1.32 25.27 6.07
C LEU A 24 0.92 24.18 7.06
N ILE A 25 0.27 24.53 8.17
CA ILE A 25 -0.23 23.57 9.16
C ILE A 25 -1.29 22.66 8.54
N VAL A 26 -2.24 23.22 7.78
CA VAL A 26 -3.28 22.45 7.09
C VAL A 26 -2.66 21.51 6.05
N GLY A 27 -1.72 21.99 5.25
CA GLY A 27 -0.98 21.19 4.27
C GLY A 27 -0.20 20.04 4.92
N TYR A 28 0.51 20.34 5.99
CA TYR A 28 1.23 19.33 6.77
C TYR A 28 0.29 18.25 7.33
N ASN A 29 -0.80 18.64 7.99
CA ASN A 29 -1.77 17.70 8.53
C ASN A 29 -2.49 16.87 7.45
N SER A 30 -2.65 17.40 6.23
CA SER A 30 -3.28 16.68 5.12
C SER A 30 -2.40 15.53 4.62
N LEU A 31 -1.07 15.68 4.66
CA LEU A 31 -0.11 14.66 4.20
C LEU A 31 0.32 13.70 5.33
N PHE A 32 0.65 14.25 6.49
CA PHE A 32 1.27 13.51 7.59
C PHE A 32 0.30 13.15 8.73
N GLY A 33 -0.85 13.82 8.80
CA GLY A 33 -1.89 13.48 9.79
C GLY A 33 -2.56 12.15 9.47
N SER A 34 -3.09 11.47 10.51
CA SER A 34 -3.85 10.22 10.38
C SER A 34 -4.95 10.35 9.32
N ALA A 35 -4.91 9.50 8.29
CA ALA A 35 -5.86 9.52 7.19
C ALA A 35 -6.93 8.43 7.30
N ILE A 36 -6.59 7.29 7.89
CA ILE A 36 -7.46 6.11 8.03
C ILE A 36 -8.05 6.08 9.42
N ARG A 37 -9.38 5.88 9.49
CA ARG A 37 -10.14 5.79 10.74
C ARG A 37 -10.23 4.38 11.28
N GLU A 38 -10.39 3.40 10.38
CA GLU A 38 -10.56 1.99 10.72
C GLU A 38 -9.63 1.15 9.86
N SER A 39 -9.06 0.10 10.45
CA SER A 39 -8.18 -0.81 9.73
C SER A 39 -8.97 -1.60 8.69
N GLN A 40 -8.50 -1.62 7.45
CA GLN A 40 -9.13 -2.34 6.35
C GLN A 40 -8.10 -3.07 5.49
N GLN A 41 -8.50 -4.26 5.00
CA GLN A 41 -7.71 -5.04 4.06
C GLN A 41 -8.14 -4.77 2.62
N ILE A 42 -7.18 -4.54 1.74
CA ILE A 42 -7.40 -4.33 0.31
C ILE A 42 -6.64 -5.38 -0.47
N PHE A 43 -7.35 -6.08 -1.34
CA PHE A 43 -6.79 -7.05 -2.26
C PHE A 43 -6.69 -6.43 -3.65
N VAL A 44 -5.46 -6.31 -4.15
CA VAL A 44 -5.16 -5.81 -5.49
C VAL A 44 -4.77 -7.00 -6.35
N THR A 45 -5.52 -7.25 -7.40
CA THR A 45 -5.21 -8.29 -8.40
C THR A 45 -4.62 -7.65 -9.66
N ASP A 46 -4.03 -8.43 -10.55
CA ASP A 46 -3.49 -7.95 -11.83
C ASP A 46 -4.58 -7.31 -12.73
N LYS A 47 -5.85 -7.62 -12.46
CA LYS A 47 -7.02 -7.06 -13.16
C LYS A 47 -7.62 -5.84 -12.48
N THR A 48 -7.12 -5.45 -11.30
CA THR A 48 -7.65 -4.30 -10.57
C THR A 48 -7.19 -3.01 -11.24
N GLU A 49 -8.14 -2.24 -11.73
CA GLU A 49 -7.84 -0.92 -12.29
C GLU A 49 -7.47 0.07 -11.19
N TYR A 50 -6.55 0.98 -11.49
CA TYR A 50 -6.12 2.03 -10.56
C TYR A 50 -7.31 2.85 -10.04
N GLU A 51 -8.27 3.15 -10.90
CA GLU A 51 -9.45 3.95 -10.58
C GLU A 51 -10.30 3.29 -9.48
N GLN A 52 -10.51 1.98 -9.55
CA GLN A 52 -11.25 1.20 -8.54
C GLN A 52 -10.51 1.19 -7.20
N LEU A 53 -9.19 0.97 -7.23
CA LEU A 53 -8.38 1.05 -6.01
C LEU A 53 -8.43 2.44 -5.40
N ALA A 54 -8.25 3.48 -6.22
CA ALA A 54 -8.23 4.86 -5.76
C ALA A 54 -9.57 5.25 -5.12
N GLU A 55 -10.70 4.82 -5.69
CA GLU A 55 -12.03 5.04 -5.13
C GLU A 55 -12.21 4.33 -3.79
N SER A 56 -11.80 3.06 -3.70
CA SER A 56 -11.83 2.28 -2.47
C SER A 56 -11.00 2.92 -1.37
N VAL A 57 -9.80 3.41 -1.68
CA VAL A 57 -8.94 4.11 -0.70
C VAL A 57 -9.54 5.45 -0.32
N LYS A 58 -10.03 6.24 -1.28
CA LYS A 58 -10.62 7.57 -1.03
C LYS A 58 -11.84 7.52 -0.13
N SER A 59 -12.66 6.48 -0.26
CA SER A 59 -13.84 6.27 0.62
C SER A 59 -13.47 6.10 2.09
N GLN A 60 -12.25 5.64 2.38
CA GLN A 60 -11.74 5.43 3.74
C GLN A 60 -11.03 6.66 4.32
N LEU A 61 -10.74 7.66 3.49
CA LEU A 61 -10.03 8.85 3.94
C LEU A 61 -10.94 9.75 4.79
N SER A 62 -10.38 10.24 5.88
CA SER A 62 -11.14 10.94 6.94
C SER A 62 -11.70 12.31 6.53
N ASN A 63 -11.17 12.96 5.48
CA ASN A 63 -11.66 14.26 5.00
C ASN A 63 -11.27 14.56 3.53
N PRO A 64 -11.98 15.53 2.85
CA PRO A 64 -11.73 15.88 1.45
C PRO A 64 -10.32 16.40 1.16
N LEU A 65 -9.65 17.05 2.12
CA LEU A 65 -8.28 17.55 1.93
C LEU A 65 -7.30 16.39 1.78
N LYS A 66 -7.52 15.29 2.51
CA LYS A 66 -6.70 14.08 2.38
C LYS A 66 -6.95 13.34 1.08
N VAL A 67 -8.17 13.40 0.55
CA VAL A 67 -8.48 12.89 -0.81
C VAL A 67 -7.66 13.64 -1.85
N ARG A 68 -7.65 14.98 -1.80
CA ARG A 68 -6.81 15.79 -2.70
C ARG A 68 -5.32 15.54 -2.52
N ALA A 69 -4.85 15.40 -1.28
CA ALA A 69 -3.48 15.07 -0.97
C ALA A 69 -3.09 13.70 -1.53
N PHE A 70 -3.99 12.70 -1.44
CA PHE A 70 -3.81 11.38 -2.04
C PHE A 70 -3.65 11.49 -3.57
N ASP A 71 -4.55 12.19 -4.26
CA ASP A 71 -4.50 12.35 -5.71
C ASP A 71 -3.19 13.01 -6.17
N LEU A 72 -2.79 14.11 -5.51
CA LEU A 72 -1.55 14.82 -5.83
C LEU A 72 -0.31 13.94 -5.62
N TYR A 73 -0.26 13.21 -4.51
CA TYR A 73 0.90 12.40 -4.19
C TYR A 73 0.95 11.10 -5.00
N ALA A 74 -0.20 10.50 -5.28
CA ALA A 74 -0.33 9.35 -6.18
C ALA A 74 0.12 9.69 -7.61
N ALA A 75 -0.30 10.86 -8.13
CA ALA A 75 0.17 11.36 -9.42
C ALA A 75 1.68 11.61 -9.45
N ARG A 76 2.24 12.23 -8.39
CA ARG A 76 3.68 12.48 -8.27
C ARG A 76 4.52 11.20 -8.30
N LEU A 77 4.05 10.13 -7.66
CA LEU A 77 4.73 8.82 -7.64
C LEU A 77 4.37 7.93 -8.84
N ASN A 78 3.52 8.43 -9.75
CA ASN A 78 3.01 7.66 -10.88
C ASN A 78 2.41 6.31 -10.44
N LEU A 79 1.58 6.34 -9.39
CA LEU A 79 1.02 5.15 -8.75
C LEU A 79 0.28 4.26 -9.75
N LYS A 80 -0.43 4.86 -10.72
CA LYS A 80 -1.17 4.14 -11.77
C LYS A 80 -0.29 3.09 -12.49
N ASN A 81 0.96 3.44 -12.79
CA ASN A 81 1.90 2.56 -13.52
C ASN A 81 2.80 1.72 -12.60
N ARG A 82 2.73 1.95 -11.29
CA ARG A 82 3.57 1.28 -10.29
C ARG A 82 2.78 0.38 -9.35
N LEU A 83 1.47 0.32 -9.53
CA LEU A 83 0.59 -0.51 -8.71
C LEU A 83 0.99 -1.97 -8.86
N LYS A 84 1.20 -2.65 -7.74
CA LYS A 84 1.53 -4.07 -7.69
C LYS A 84 0.36 -4.85 -7.11
N ALA A 85 0.05 -6.00 -7.71
CA ALA A 85 -0.90 -6.94 -7.15
C ALA A 85 -0.41 -7.46 -5.79
N GLY A 86 -1.33 -7.68 -4.86
CA GLY A 86 -1.02 -8.19 -3.53
C GLY A 86 -2.07 -7.85 -2.48
N HIS A 87 -1.81 -8.30 -1.28
CA HIS A 87 -2.63 -8.03 -0.10
C HIS A 87 -2.04 -6.87 0.70
N TYR A 88 -2.83 -5.82 0.91
CA TYR A 88 -2.44 -4.62 1.63
C TYR A 88 -3.38 -4.34 2.79
N THR A 89 -2.85 -3.93 3.92
CA THR A 89 -3.64 -3.51 5.08
C THR A 89 -3.48 -2.02 5.30
N LEU A 90 -4.56 -1.29 5.15
CA LEU A 90 -4.67 0.10 5.61
C LEU A 90 -4.87 0.06 7.12
N ALA A 91 -3.81 0.28 7.89
CA ALA A 91 -3.93 0.34 9.35
C ALA A 91 -4.49 1.70 9.79
N GLU A 92 -5.23 1.67 10.90
CA GLU A 92 -5.68 2.90 11.58
C GLU A 92 -4.48 3.82 11.85
N GLY A 93 -4.68 5.10 11.68
CA GLY A 93 -3.65 6.12 11.89
C GLY A 93 -2.66 6.28 10.73
N MET A 94 -2.70 5.46 9.68
CA MET A 94 -1.85 5.66 8.51
C MET A 94 -2.08 7.03 7.88
N ASN A 95 -0.99 7.69 7.47
CA ASN A 95 -1.03 8.93 6.71
C ASN A 95 -1.05 8.68 5.20
N VAL A 96 -1.44 9.70 4.44
CA VAL A 96 -1.56 9.62 2.97
C VAL A 96 -0.26 9.20 2.29
N ILE A 97 0.87 9.74 2.74
CA ILE A 97 2.18 9.41 2.16
C ILE A 97 2.50 7.93 2.30
N LYS A 98 2.27 7.36 3.48
CA LYS A 98 2.52 5.95 3.77
C LYS A 98 1.62 5.05 2.91
N ILE A 99 0.34 5.40 2.76
CA ILE A 99 -0.61 4.66 1.93
C ILE A 99 -0.14 4.61 0.47
N VAL A 100 0.17 5.76 -0.12
CA VAL A 100 0.60 5.82 -1.53
C VAL A 100 1.92 5.08 -1.75
N ARG A 101 2.88 5.24 -0.83
CA ARG A 101 4.18 4.53 -0.90
C ARG A 101 4.01 3.03 -0.78
N MET A 102 3.17 2.56 0.13
CA MET A 102 2.87 1.14 0.32
C MET A 102 2.43 0.50 -1.00
N PHE A 103 1.48 1.10 -1.73
CA PHE A 103 1.06 0.60 -3.02
C PHE A 103 2.13 0.74 -4.12
N ALA A 104 2.85 1.87 -4.18
CA ALA A 104 3.86 2.13 -5.19
C ALA A 104 5.11 1.25 -5.05
N LEU A 105 5.51 0.92 -3.82
CA LEU A 105 6.65 0.05 -3.53
C LEU A 105 6.24 -1.44 -3.50
N GLY A 106 4.96 -1.73 -3.32
CA GLY A 106 4.45 -3.08 -3.18
C GLY A 106 4.76 -3.65 -1.79
N GLU A 107 4.68 -2.82 -0.75
CA GLU A 107 4.85 -3.24 0.65
C GLU A 107 3.59 -4.00 1.11
N GLN A 108 3.50 -5.26 0.71
CA GLN A 108 2.38 -6.13 1.02
C GLN A 108 2.35 -6.52 2.50
N THR A 109 1.17 -6.78 3.02
CA THR A 109 1.02 -7.34 4.36
C THR A 109 1.46 -8.80 4.35
N PRO A 110 2.44 -9.19 5.21
CA PRO A 110 2.86 -10.58 5.27
C PRO A 110 1.72 -11.48 5.75
N VAL A 111 1.60 -12.65 5.15
CA VAL A 111 0.64 -13.69 5.52
C VAL A 111 1.39 -14.86 6.14
N ASN A 112 0.96 -15.30 7.31
CA ASN A 112 1.50 -16.51 7.91
C ASN A 112 0.95 -17.73 7.17
N LEU A 113 1.82 -18.44 6.46
CA LEU A 113 1.46 -19.68 5.78
C LEU A 113 1.58 -20.86 6.75
N VAL A 114 0.46 -21.54 6.98
CA VAL A 114 0.46 -22.81 7.73
C VAL A 114 0.59 -23.94 6.72
N VAL A 115 1.77 -24.52 6.68
CA VAL A 115 2.06 -25.70 5.85
C VAL A 115 1.76 -26.95 6.68
N GLY A 116 0.53 -27.47 6.54
CA GLY A 116 0.21 -28.79 7.13
C GLY A 116 0.89 -29.93 6.36
N GLU A 117 0.92 -31.11 6.94
CA GLU A 117 1.49 -32.32 6.32
C GLU A 117 0.93 -32.54 4.90
N ALA A 118 1.77 -32.46 3.91
CA ALA A 118 1.44 -32.73 2.52
C ALA A 118 2.37 -33.82 1.97
N ARG A 119 1.78 -34.94 1.52
CA ARG A 119 2.55 -36.06 0.97
C ARG A 119 2.90 -35.88 -0.53
N THR A 120 2.20 -34.98 -1.22
CA THR A 120 2.40 -34.73 -2.64
C THR A 120 2.40 -33.23 -2.96
N LEU A 121 3.12 -32.83 -4.02
CA LEU A 121 3.13 -31.45 -4.49
C LEU A 121 1.73 -30.89 -4.83
N PRO A 122 0.82 -31.66 -5.47
CA PRO A 122 -0.55 -31.19 -5.69
C PRO A 122 -1.32 -30.91 -4.40
N GLN A 123 -1.15 -31.74 -3.37
CA GLN A 123 -1.77 -31.50 -2.05
C GLN A 123 -1.21 -30.25 -1.40
N LEU A 124 0.09 -30.04 -1.47
CA LEU A 124 0.77 -28.84 -0.96
C LEU A 124 0.25 -27.59 -1.68
N ALA A 125 0.25 -27.59 -3.01
CA ALA A 125 -0.24 -26.49 -3.82
C ALA A 125 -1.72 -26.16 -3.49
N GLY A 126 -2.57 -27.16 -3.36
CA GLY A 126 -3.98 -27.00 -3.00
C GLY A 126 -4.23 -26.46 -1.59
N ARG A 127 -3.34 -26.73 -0.64
CA ARG A 127 -3.42 -26.14 0.71
C ARG A 127 -2.92 -24.70 0.75
N LEU A 128 -1.83 -24.43 0.05
CA LEU A 128 -1.26 -23.08 -0.03
C LEU A 128 -2.18 -22.13 -0.79
N SER A 129 -2.82 -22.57 -1.88
CA SER A 129 -3.74 -21.75 -2.67
C SER A 129 -4.95 -21.23 -1.88
N LYS A 130 -5.34 -21.91 -0.80
CA LYS A 130 -6.41 -21.47 0.10
C LYS A 130 -5.98 -20.33 1.04
N GLN A 131 -4.69 -20.11 1.21
CA GLN A 131 -4.11 -19.14 2.15
C GLN A 131 -3.51 -17.92 1.46
N ILE A 132 -3.21 -18.03 0.15
CA ILE A 132 -2.63 -16.94 -0.65
C ILE A 132 -3.47 -16.70 -1.90
N MET A 133 -3.27 -15.57 -2.56
CA MET A 133 -4.00 -15.18 -3.78
C MET A 133 -3.53 -15.89 -5.05
N ALA A 134 -2.76 -16.97 -4.93
CA ALA A 134 -2.27 -17.74 -6.08
C ALA A 134 -3.14 -18.98 -6.33
N ASP A 135 -3.42 -19.26 -7.61
CA ASP A 135 -4.15 -20.46 -7.99
C ASP A 135 -3.30 -21.73 -7.77
N SER A 136 -3.97 -22.84 -7.41
CA SER A 136 -3.30 -24.11 -7.15
C SER A 136 -2.54 -24.67 -8.35
N THR A 137 -3.05 -24.45 -9.56
CA THR A 137 -2.40 -24.89 -10.81
C THR A 137 -1.15 -24.08 -11.12
N ALA A 138 -1.22 -22.75 -10.89
CA ALA A 138 -0.06 -21.86 -11.03
C ALA A 138 1.02 -22.20 -10.01
N LEU A 139 0.65 -22.44 -8.75
CA LEU A 139 1.58 -22.89 -7.70
C LEU A 139 2.22 -24.23 -8.05
N LEU A 140 1.44 -25.20 -8.50
CA LEU A 140 1.95 -26.51 -8.87
C LEU A 140 2.92 -26.42 -10.06
N SER A 141 2.62 -25.59 -11.06
CA SER A 141 3.50 -25.38 -12.21
C SER A 141 4.82 -24.72 -11.78
N ALA A 142 4.76 -23.70 -10.92
CA ALA A 142 5.94 -23.08 -10.36
C ALA A 142 6.80 -24.05 -9.55
N MET A 143 6.19 -24.88 -8.70
CA MET A 143 6.88 -25.92 -7.92
C MET A 143 7.52 -27.00 -8.79
N ARG A 144 6.98 -27.26 -9.99
CA ARG A 144 7.55 -28.20 -10.96
C ARG A 144 8.62 -27.60 -11.86
N ASN A 145 8.74 -26.28 -11.91
CA ASN A 145 9.71 -25.59 -12.76
C ASN A 145 11.15 -25.99 -12.37
N SER A 146 11.92 -26.52 -13.34
CA SER A 146 13.29 -26.98 -13.13
C SER A 146 14.28 -25.83 -12.88
N GLU A 147 14.06 -24.67 -13.49
CA GLU A 147 14.92 -23.49 -13.30
C GLU A 147 14.80 -22.94 -11.88
N MET A 148 13.58 -22.85 -11.37
CA MET A 148 13.33 -22.41 -10.00
C MET A 148 13.96 -23.37 -8.98
N LYS A 149 13.88 -24.68 -9.22
CA LYS A 149 14.52 -25.70 -8.38
C LYS A 149 16.04 -25.58 -8.39
N ALA A 150 16.64 -25.37 -9.57
CA ALA A 150 18.07 -25.18 -9.72
C ALA A 150 18.57 -23.93 -8.99
N THR A 151 17.83 -22.82 -9.10
CA THR A 151 18.15 -21.57 -8.39
C THR A 151 18.13 -21.74 -6.86
N LEU A 152 17.22 -22.58 -6.35
CA LEU A 152 17.11 -22.91 -4.93
C LEU A 152 18.06 -24.02 -4.47
N GLY A 153 18.85 -24.59 -5.36
CA GLY A 153 19.83 -25.66 -5.05
C GLY A 153 19.22 -27.05 -4.83
N TYR A 154 17.96 -27.27 -5.25
CA TYR A 154 17.26 -28.54 -5.03
C TYR A 154 17.29 -29.46 -6.25
N LYS A 155 17.54 -30.75 -6.01
CA LYS A 155 17.37 -31.82 -7.02
C LYS A 155 15.89 -32.17 -7.17
N ARG A 156 15.53 -32.76 -8.33
CA ARG A 156 14.16 -32.93 -8.87
C ARG A 156 13.03 -33.31 -7.89
N ASP A 157 13.30 -34.11 -6.85
CA ASP A 157 12.24 -34.66 -5.98
C ASP A 157 12.32 -34.24 -4.51
N SER A 158 13.28 -33.37 -4.17
CA SER A 158 13.54 -33.00 -2.77
C SER A 158 12.70 -31.81 -2.26
N LEU A 159 11.91 -31.14 -3.12
CA LEU A 159 11.15 -29.97 -2.72
C LEU A 159 10.08 -30.30 -1.66
N ILE A 160 9.52 -31.50 -1.76
CA ILE A 160 8.50 -31.94 -0.78
C ILE A 160 9.13 -32.28 0.58
N ALA A 161 10.39 -32.73 0.57
CA ALA A 161 11.10 -33.07 1.82
C ALA A 161 11.36 -31.86 2.72
N MET A 162 11.27 -30.63 2.19
CA MET A 162 11.35 -29.41 3.00
C MET A 162 10.12 -29.17 3.88
N PHE A 163 8.98 -29.74 3.50
CA PHE A 163 7.68 -29.50 4.15
C PHE A 163 7.16 -30.73 4.91
N VAL A 164 7.92 -31.81 4.93
CA VAL A 164 7.64 -32.98 5.75
C VAL A 164 8.54 -32.91 6.98
N PRO A 165 7.99 -32.82 8.18
CA PRO A 165 8.75 -32.83 9.43
C PRO A 165 9.45 -34.16 9.65
#